data_1d6dd6694339c7c66b82e0dd297ef571
#
_entry.id   1d6dd6694339c7c66b82e0dd297ef571
#
_cell.length_a   1.000
_cell.length_b   1.000
_cell.length_c   1.000
_cell.angle_alpha   90.00
_cell.angle_beta   90.00
_cell.angle_gamma   90.00
#
_symmetry.space_group_name_H-M   'P 1'
#
loop_
_entity.id
_entity.type
_entity.pdbx_description
1 polymer ?
#
loop_
_entity_poly.entity_id
_entity_poly.type
_entity_poly.pdbx_seq_one_letter_code
_entity_poly.pdbx_strand_id
1 'polypeptide(L)'
;MRLIFLIIAFFNASIFLVSGQGIGSPGTIKDDGRFAASTKQVNQFFRRFNAEESPTDGNIRFYPGDSLYHNKALREGFLQILFDNQTSSVSPDLKDQFKKNVLSDAYPQYLNFHREGWLAEVQADFIFKGKRETATLILKLQPEGLGYEWVIDRVSFPPFKDLFNKPVGNEKDFLHPLSHELGFMNLRRAFQDSKVPEAFTKSSFEPDYLTLFLYEMKQNNIRFETVKDVKFHFFQIEGWYFEVNQFNRPGFNTGWLISNLVKLNPGDKDTILKYIYDQQ
;
A
#
# COMPACT_ATOMS: atom_id res chain seq x y z
N MET A 1 -40.50 61.10 -26.21
CA MET A 1 -39.16 61.35 -25.69
C MET A 1 -38.81 60.11 -24.82
N ARG A 2 -38.10 59.11 -25.41
CA ARG A 2 -37.65 57.91 -24.70
C ARG A 2 -36.12 57.98 -24.57
N LEU A 3 -35.66 58.03 -23.35
CA LEU A 3 -34.24 58.05 -22.99
C LEU A 3 -33.74 56.61 -23.00
N ILE A 4 -32.77 56.29 -23.85
CA ILE A 4 -32.07 55.00 -23.87
C ILE A 4 -30.81 55.15 -23.03
N PHE A 5 -30.73 54.43 -21.91
CA PHE A 5 -29.50 54.31 -21.12
C PHE A 5 -28.61 53.23 -21.71
N LEU A 6 -27.44 53.62 -22.17
CA LEU A 6 -26.40 52.75 -22.66
C LEU A 6 -25.53 52.37 -21.44
N ILE A 7 -25.57 51.10 -21.04
CA ILE A 7 -24.68 50.55 -20.00
C ILE A 7 -23.42 50.02 -20.70
N ILE A 8 -22.28 50.73 -20.48
CA ILE A 8 -20.96 50.28 -20.92
C ILE A 8 -20.40 49.40 -19.82
N ALA A 9 -20.32 48.08 -20.09
CA ALA A 9 -19.63 47.13 -19.21
C ALA A 9 -18.12 47.19 -19.46
N PHE A 10 -17.37 47.67 -18.48
CA PHE A 10 -15.91 47.57 -18.47
C PHE A 10 -15.48 46.18 -18.15
N PHE A 11 -14.90 45.49 -19.13
CA PHE A 11 -14.26 44.19 -18.95
C PHE A 11 -12.83 44.45 -18.46
N ASN A 12 -12.57 44.30 -17.17
CA ASN A 12 -11.20 44.28 -16.63
C ASN A 12 -10.52 42.93 -16.93
N ALA A 13 -9.70 42.90 -17.96
CA ALA A 13 -8.81 41.81 -18.22
C ALA A 13 -7.61 41.87 -17.27
N SER A 14 -7.65 41.12 -16.17
CA SER A 14 -6.48 40.92 -15.30
C SER A 14 -5.45 40.04 -15.99
N ILE A 15 -4.40 40.64 -16.50
CA ILE A 15 -3.23 39.95 -17.01
C ILE A 15 -2.43 39.39 -15.84
N PHE A 16 -2.54 38.11 -15.58
CA PHE A 16 -1.62 37.43 -14.67
C PHE A 16 -0.26 37.32 -15.32
N LEU A 17 0.68 38.14 -14.90
CA LEU A 17 2.09 37.98 -15.16
C LEU A 17 2.57 36.73 -14.41
N VAL A 18 2.72 35.61 -15.12
CA VAL A 18 3.47 34.46 -14.65
C VAL A 18 4.93 34.87 -14.58
N SER A 19 5.42 35.19 -13.39
CA SER A 19 6.85 35.38 -13.14
C SER A 19 7.55 34.04 -13.38
N GLY A 20 8.19 33.89 -14.51
CA GLY A 20 9.14 32.82 -14.76
C GLY A 20 10.27 32.95 -13.74
N GLN A 21 10.40 31.95 -12.85
CA GLN A 21 11.53 31.88 -11.93
C GLN A 21 12.80 31.71 -12.75
N GLY A 22 13.72 32.64 -12.58
CA GLY A 22 14.98 32.72 -13.27
C GLY A 22 15.79 31.43 -13.15
N ILE A 23 16.34 31.04 -14.27
CA ILE A 23 17.39 30.03 -14.39
C ILE A 23 18.55 30.47 -13.52
N GLY A 24 18.75 29.80 -12.39
CA GLY A 24 19.93 29.96 -11.52
C GLY A 24 21.21 29.66 -12.32
N SER A 25 22.25 30.42 -12.03
CA SER A 25 23.58 30.37 -12.62
C SER A 25 24.11 28.93 -12.87
N PRO A 26 24.92 28.71 -13.93
CA PRO A 26 25.53 27.43 -14.22
C PRO A 26 26.71 27.18 -13.27
N GLY A 27 26.41 26.74 -12.07
CA GLY A 27 27.36 26.22 -11.10
C GLY A 27 27.08 24.77 -10.86
N THR A 28 27.94 23.91 -11.38
CA THR A 28 28.10 22.47 -11.04
C THR A 28 26.79 21.74 -10.84
N ILE A 29 26.05 21.51 -11.92
CA ILE A 29 24.97 20.54 -11.93
C ILE A 29 25.64 19.18 -11.84
N LYS A 30 25.84 18.68 -10.62
CA LYS A 30 26.04 17.27 -10.38
C LYS A 30 24.87 16.53 -11.04
N ASP A 31 25.12 15.36 -11.57
CA ASP A 31 24.24 14.45 -12.30
C ASP A 31 22.82 14.25 -11.74
N ASP A 32 22.52 14.76 -10.55
CA ASP A 32 21.26 14.66 -9.83
C ASP A 32 20.05 15.28 -10.60
N GLY A 33 20.29 16.25 -11.45
CA GLY A 33 19.22 16.87 -12.26
C GLY A 33 18.63 15.94 -13.33
N ARG A 34 19.37 14.92 -13.76
CA ARG A 34 18.92 13.93 -14.75
C ARG A 34 17.87 12.98 -14.18
N PHE A 35 17.89 12.76 -12.87
CA PHE A 35 17.01 11.82 -12.18
C PHE A 35 15.82 12.50 -11.50
N ALA A 36 15.66 13.80 -11.69
CA ALA A 36 14.73 14.66 -10.96
C ALA A 36 13.24 14.48 -11.27
N ALA A 37 12.87 13.60 -12.20
CA ALA A 37 11.46 13.34 -12.48
C ALA A 37 10.82 12.50 -11.35
N SER A 38 9.79 13.05 -10.71
CA SER A 38 9.05 12.36 -9.66
C SER A 38 8.44 11.05 -10.17
N THR A 39 8.53 9.99 -9.37
CA THR A 39 7.90 8.70 -9.66
C THR A 39 6.40 8.80 -9.41
N LYS A 40 5.61 9.13 -10.44
CA LYS A 40 4.16 9.42 -10.32
C LYS A 40 3.29 8.18 -10.19
N GLN A 41 3.75 7.03 -10.68
CA GLN A 41 3.00 5.77 -10.68
C GLN A 41 3.88 4.65 -10.16
N VAL A 42 3.30 3.67 -9.47
CA VAL A 42 4.07 2.55 -8.92
C VAL A 42 4.78 1.72 -10.00
N ASN A 43 4.19 1.57 -11.19
CA ASN A 43 4.85 0.90 -12.31
C ASN A 43 6.12 1.64 -12.80
N GLN A 44 6.18 2.96 -12.62
CA GLN A 44 7.38 3.75 -12.87
C GLN A 44 8.47 3.46 -11.83
N PHE A 45 8.10 3.22 -10.57
CA PHE A 45 9.02 2.75 -9.54
C PHE A 45 9.73 1.45 -9.98
N PHE A 46 8.98 0.47 -10.47
CA PHE A 46 9.54 -0.78 -11.01
C PHE A 46 10.52 -0.53 -12.17
N ARG A 47 10.11 0.28 -13.15
CA ARG A 47 10.95 0.58 -14.31
C ARG A 47 12.25 1.28 -13.92
N ARG A 48 12.20 2.22 -13.00
CA ARG A 48 13.39 2.90 -12.49
C ARG A 48 14.29 1.96 -11.71
N PHE A 49 13.73 1.17 -10.83
CA PHE A 49 14.49 0.16 -10.08
C PHE A 49 15.26 -0.78 -11.01
N ASN A 50 14.68 -1.12 -12.14
CA ASN A 50 15.25 -2.04 -13.12
C ASN A 50 16.10 -1.35 -14.20
N ALA A 51 16.10 -0.01 -14.32
CA ALA A 51 16.59 0.76 -15.47
C ALA A 51 15.90 0.37 -16.78
N GLU A 52 14.59 0.47 -16.80
CA GLU A 52 13.71 0.22 -17.95
C GLU A 52 13.07 1.50 -18.48
N GLU A 53 13.53 2.67 -18.03
CA GLU A 53 13.10 3.97 -18.54
C GLU A 53 14.24 4.98 -18.55
N SER A 54 14.06 6.04 -19.37
CA SER A 54 15.02 7.15 -19.44
C SER A 54 14.97 8.00 -18.16
N PRO A 55 16.13 8.43 -17.64
CA PRO A 55 16.18 9.34 -16.50
C PRO A 55 15.67 10.75 -16.82
N THR A 56 15.73 11.16 -18.08
CA THR A 56 15.34 12.52 -18.52
C THR A 56 13.89 12.59 -18.97
N ASP A 57 13.37 11.51 -19.55
CA ASP A 57 11.99 11.41 -20.02
C ASP A 57 11.44 10.02 -19.67
N GLY A 58 10.66 9.93 -18.61
CA GLY A 58 10.03 8.68 -18.14
C GLY A 58 9.04 8.06 -19.15
N ASN A 59 8.74 8.71 -20.28
CA ASN A 59 7.97 8.14 -21.36
C ASN A 59 8.81 7.24 -22.28
N ILE A 60 10.14 7.49 -22.34
CA ILE A 60 11.05 6.64 -23.11
C ILE A 60 11.35 5.38 -22.30
N ARG A 61 10.95 4.23 -22.84
CA ARG A 61 11.16 2.91 -22.23
C ARG A 61 12.30 2.18 -22.90
N PHE A 62 13.06 1.43 -22.14
CA PHE A 62 14.07 0.51 -22.63
C PHE A 62 13.51 -0.92 -22.59
N TYR A 63 13.85 -1.69 -23.63
CA TYR A 63 13.41 -3.08 -23.81
C TYR A 63 14.63 -4.00 -23.95
N PRO A 64 14.45 -5.32 -23.77
CA PRO A 64 15.52 -6.27 -24.03
C PRO A 64 16.14 -6.06 -25.42
N GLY A 65 17.47 -5.86 -25.47
CA GLY A 65 18.22 -5.49 -26.67
C GLY A 65 18.69 -4.03 -26.70
N ASP A 66 18.10 -3.14 -25.93
CA ASP A 66 18.61 -1.77 -25.80
C ASP A 66 19.85 -1.75 -24.91
N SER A 67 20.86 -0.94 -25.25
CA SER A 67 22.11 -0.83 -24.49
C SER A 67 21.93 -0.28 -23.07
N LEU A 68 20.83 0.42 -22.82
CA LEU A 68 20.48 0.98 -21.52
C LEU A 68 19.52 0.10 -20.71
N TYR A 69 18.97 -0.95 -21.31
CA TYR A 69 18.10 -1.90 -20.60
C TYR A 69 18.89 -2.63 -19.51
N HIS A 70 18.43 -2.53 -18.26
CA HIS A 70 19.09 -3.10 -17.08
C HIS A 70 20.53 -2.62 -16.87
N ASN A 71 20.90 -1.48 -17.45
CA ASN A 71 22.24 -0.92 -17.30
C ASN A 71 22.59 -0.65 -15.84
N LYS A 72 23.73 -1.20 -15.38
CA LYS A 72 24.13 -1.14 -13.96
C LYS A 72 24.35 0.29 -13.47
N ALA A 73 25.05 1.12 -14.23
CA ALA A 73 25.33 2.51 -13.83
C ALA A 73 24.03 3.34 -13.77
N LEU A 74 23.10 3.10 -14.71
CA LEU A 74 21.79 3.73 -14.69
C LEU A 74 20.96 3.28 -13.49
N ARG A 75 20.97 1.97 -13.18
CA ARG A 75 20.30 1.41 -11.98
C ARG A 75 20.86 2.01 -10.69
N GLU A 76 22.17 2.14 -10.60
CA GLU A 76 22.82 2.75 -9.42
C GLU A 76 22.34 4.18 -9.20
N GLY A 77 22.28 5.00 -10.26
CA GLY A 77 21.71 6.34 -10.21
C GLY A 77 20.25 6.36 -9.79
N PHE A 78 19.42 5.49 -10.34
CA PHE A 78 18.02 5.38 -9.92
C PHE A 78 17.87 4.94 -8.47
N LEU A 79 18.61 3.94 -8.02
CA LEU A 79 18.53 3.46 -6.63
C LEU A 79 18.89 4.55 -5.60
N GLN A 80 19.74 5.53 -5.95
CA GLN A 80 20.03 6.65 -5.05
C GLN A 80 18.81 7.54 -4.80
N ILE A 81 18.00 7.78 -5.84
CA ILE A 81 16.84 8.67 -5.75
C ILE A 81 15.54 7.96 -5.34
N LEU A 82 15.48 6.63 -5.45
CA LEU A 82 14.31 5.85 -5.05
C LEU A 82 14.18 5.66 -3.54
N PHE A 83 15.18 6.01 -2.75
CA PHE A 83 15.03 6.07 -1.30
C PHE A 83 14.42 7.41 -0.87
N ASP A 84 13.57 7.36 0.14
CA ASP A 84 13.22 8.55 0.90
C ASP A 84 14.47 9.04 1.67
N ASN A 85 15.02 10.17 1.23
CA ASN A 85 16.22 10.73 1.81
C ASN A 85 15.95 11.86 2.81
N GLN A 86 14.68 12.20 3.06
CA GLN A 86 14.29 13.30 3.94
C GLN A 86 13.73 12.82 5.29
N THR A 87 12.90 11.79 5.28
CA THR A 87 12.18 11.34 6.49
C THR A 87 12.47 9.89 6.90
N SER A 88 13.11 9.10 6.01
CA SER A 88 13.45 7.71 6.31
C SER A 88 14.53 7.59 7.39
N SER A 89 14.31 6.67 8.33
CA SER A 89 15.29 6.26 9.34
C SER A 89 16.31 5.23 8.85
N VAL A 90 16.25 4.83 7.58
CA VAL A 90 17.14 3.82 6.99
C VAL A 90 18.58 4.36 6.95
N SER A 91 19.50 3.65 7.61
CA SER A 91 20.90 4.06 7.67
C SER A 91 21.59 4.04 6.30
N PRO A 92 22.57 4.92 6.05
CA PRO A 92 23.36 4.91 4.82
C PRO A 92 24.01 3.55 4.55
N ASP A 93 24.55 2.91 5.58
CA ASP A 93 25.19 1.59 5.46
C ASP A 93 24.22 0.51 4.98
N LEU A 94 22.99 0.53 5.48
CA LEU A 94 21.97 -0.43 5.06
C LEU A 94 21.55 -0.19 3.60
N LYS A 95 21.40 1.07 3.19
CA LYS A 95 21.15 1.46 1.79
C LYS A 95 22.27 0.97 0.88
N ASP A 96 23.52 1.10 1.30
CA ASP A 96 24.68 0.66 0.52
C ASP A 96 24.79 -0.86 0.44
N GLN A 97 24.50 -1.59 1.51
CA GLN A 97 24.41 -3.05 1.49
C GLN A 97 23.32 -3.52 0.52
N PHE A 98 22.13 -2.91 0.56
CA PHE A 98 21.04 -3.21 -0.36
C PHE A 98 21.44 -2.97 -1.82
N LYS A 99 21.99 -1.79 -2.13
CA LYS A 99 22.47 -1.46 -3.48
C LYS A 99 23.50 -2.47 -3.99
N LYS A 100 24.51 -2.80 -3.17
CA LYS A 100 25.52 -3.82 -3.53
C LYS A 100 24.91 -5.19 -3.81
N ASN A 101 23.89 -5.60 -3.05
CA ASN A 101 23.21 -6.87 -3.26
C ASN A 101 22.39 -6.84 -4.56
N VAL A 102 21.56 -5.82 -4.76
CA VAL A 102 20.71 -5.66 -5.96
C VAL A 102 21.53 -5.50 -7.24
N LEU A 103 22.67 -4.83 -7.19
CA LEU A 103 23.56 -4.54 -8.33
C LEU A 103 24.70 -5.57 -8.48
N SER A 104 24.61 -6.72 -7.81
CA SER A 104 25.62 -7.77 -7.91
C SER A 104 25.87 -8.18 -9.36
N ASP A 105 27.15 -8.29 -9.76
CA ASP A 105 27.50 -8.71 -11.12
C ASP A 105 27.21 -10.20 -11.36
N ALA A 106 27.31 -11.01 -10.29
CA ALA A 106 27.04 -12.44 -10.39
C ALA A 106 25.53 -12.77 -10.38
N TYR A 107 24.76 -12.04 -9.57
CA TYR A 107 23.33 -12.31 -9.35
C TYR A 107 22.55 -10.99 -9.23
N PRO A 108 22.39 -10.24 -10.33
CA PRO A 108 21.61 -9.00 -10.32
C PRO A 108 20.14 -9.31 -10.04
N GLN A 109 19.51 -8.56 -9.13
CA GLN A 109 18.12 -8.78 -8.77
C GLN A 109 17.23 -7.65 -9.32
N TYR A 110 16.08 -8.04 -9.83
CA TYR A 110 15.10 -7.14 -10.45
C TYR A 110 13.73 -7.30 -9.82
N LEU A 111 12.96 -6.22 -9.83
CA LEU A 111 11.55 -6.27 -9.48
C LEU A 111 10.71 -6.67 -10.70
N ASN A 112 9.70 -7.48 -10.47
CA ASN A 112 8.75 -7.86 -11.49
C ASN A 112 7.33 -7.52 -11.05
N PHE A 113 6.66 -6.64 -11.79
CA PHE A 113 5.32 -6.16 -11.48
C PHE A 113 4.29 -7.29 -11.43
N HIS A 114 4.45 -8.31 -12.26
CA HIS A 114 3.52 -9.44 -12.38
C HIS A 114 3.94 -10.70 -11.60
N ARG A 115 4.98 -10.62 -10.79
CA ARG A 115 5.41 -11.73 -9.94
C ARG A 115 4.93 -11.52 -8.52
N GLU A 116 4.58 -12.60 -7.84
CA GLU A 116 4.30 -12.61 -6.40
C GLU A 116 5.48 -12.05 -5.58
N GLY A 117 5.22 -11.78 -4.31
CA GLY A 117 6.22 -11.27 -3.39
C GLY A 117 6.14 -9.76 -3.20
N TRP A 118 5.01 -9.14 -3.55
CA TRP A 118 4.65 -7.80 -3.12
C TRP A 118 3.14 -7.70 -2.92
N LEU A 119 2.72 -6.77 -2.07
CA LEU A 119 1.32 -6.56 -1.74
C LEU A 119 1.07 -5.07 -1.47
N ALA A 120 -0.19 -4.65 -1.58
CA ALA A 120 -0.62 -3.31 -1.23
C ALA A 120 -1.36 -3.32 0.10
N GLU A 121 -1.00 -2.40 1.00
CA GLU A 121 -1.76 -2.00 2.17
C GLU A 121 -2.48 -0.69 1.83
N VAL A 122 -3.80 -0.71 1.88
CA VAL A 122 -4.65 0.44 1.53
C VAL A 122 -5.45 0.85 2.76
N GLN A 123 -5.24 2.06 3.24
CA GLN A 123 -6.11 2.67 4.23
C GLN A 123 -7.23 3.42 3.52
N ALA A 124 -8.46 3.08 3.84
CA ALA A 124 -9.64 3.68 3.24
C ALA A 124 -10.70 4.01 4.30
N ASP A 125 -11.38 5.13 4.10
CA ASP A 125 -12.47 5.57 4.95
C ASP A 125 -13.79 5.00 4.44
N PHE A 126 -14.60 4.57 5.38
CA PHE A 126 -15.95 4.06 5.19
C PHE A 126 -16.91 4.71 6.18
N ILE A 127 -18.17 4.81 5.79
CA ILE A 127 -19.24 5.16 6.73
C ILE A 127 -19.87 3.86 7.23
N PHE A 128 -19.76 3.62 8.54
CA PHE A 128 -20.37 2.49 9.23
C PHE A 128 -21.32 2.99 10.31
N LYS A 129 -22.60 2.63 10.22
CA LYS A 129 -23.65 3.08 11.17
C LYS A 129 -23.63 4.58 11.43
N GLY A 130 -23.40 5.37 10.36
CA GLY A 130 -23.37 6.82 10.39
C GLY A 130 -22.07 7.46 10.92
N LYS A 131 -21.06 6.68 11.25
CA LYS A 131 -19.72 7.14 11.66
C LYS A 131 -18.69 6.85 10.60
N ARG A 132 -17.69 7.74 10.46
CA ARG A 132 -16.52 7.51 9.63
C ARG A 132 -15.54 6.62 10.37
N GLU A 133 -15.18 5.51 9.75
CA GLU A 133 -14.24 4.52 10.25
C GLU A 133 -13.21 4.20 9.17
N THR A 134 -11.95 4.04 9.54
CA THR A 134 -10.88 3.69 8.60
C THR A 134 -10.65 2.18 8.65
N ALA A 135 -10.72 1.53 7.49
CA ALA A 135 -10.32 0.13 7.31
C ALA A 135 -8.92 0.07 6.68
N THR A 136 -8.15 -0.94 7.06
CA THR A 136 -6.93 -1.34 6.36
C THR A 136 -7.23 -2.58 5.51
N LEU A 137 -7.01 -2.45 4.21
CA LEU A 137 -7.22 -3.51 3.23
C LEU A 137 -5.85 -4.01 2.76
N ILE A 138 -5.63 -5.32 2.78
CA ILE A 138 -4.46 -5.94 2.18
C ILE A 138 -4.87 -6.53 0.83
N LEU A 139 -4.22 -6.07 -0.22
CA LEU A 139 -4.46 -6.52 -1.59
C LEU A 139 -3.25 -7.28 -2.12
N LYS A 140 -3.52 -8.33 -2.88
CA LYS A 140 -2.53 -9.14 -3.59
C LYS A 140 -2.82 -9.15 -5.08
N LEU A 141 -1.78 -9.37 -5.88
CA LEU A 141 -1.94 -9.72 -7.28
C LEU A 141 -2.28 -11.19 -7.42
N GLN A 142 -3.27 -11.49 -8.25
CA GLN A 142 -3.53 -12.85 -8.71
C GLN A 142 -3.60 -12.90 -10.23
N PRO A 143 -3.22 -14.04 -10.86
CA PRO A 143 -3.40 -14.24 -12.28
C PRO A 143 -4.88 -14.22 -12.66
N GLU A 144 -5.23 -13.49 -13.73
CA GLU A 144 -6.57 -13.46 -14.30
C GLU A 144 -6.50 -13.45 -15.83
N GLY A 145 -6.96 -14.52 -16.46
CA GLY A 145 -6.88 -14.71 -17.90
C GLY A 145 -5.44 -14.63 -18.42
N LEU A 146 -5.15 -13.63 -19.26
CA LEU A 146 -3.81 -13.34 -19.77
C LEU A 146 -3.07 -12.23 -18.98
N GLY A 147 -3.64 -11.79 -17.88
CA GLY A 147 -3.13 -10.68 -17.09
C GLY A 147 -3.11 -10.97 -15.60
N TYR A 148 -3.17 -9.90 -14.84
CA TYR A 148 -3.21 -9.91 -13.38
C TYR A 148 -4.21 -8.88 -12.89
N GLU A 149 -4.86 -9.19 -11.77
CA GLU A 149 -5.75 -8.26 -11.08
C GLU A 149 -5.36 -8.11 -9.61
N TRP A 150 -5.76 -7.00 -9.01
CA TRP A 150 -5.69 -6.79 -7.58
C TRP A 150 -6.92 -7.38 -6.91
N VAL A 151 -6.70 -8.24 -5.93
CA VAL A 151 -7.78 -8.81 -5.11
C VAL A 151 -7.60 -8.43 -3.65
N ILE A 152 -8.71 -8.19 -2.96
CA ILE A 152 -8.71 -7.96 -1.52
C ILE A 152 -8.51 -9.32 -0.84
N ASP A 153 -7.38 -9.47 -0.16
CA ASP A 153 -7.00 -10.70 0.55
C ASP A 153 -7.45 -10.65 2.02
N ARG A 154 -7.35 -9.47 2.64
CA ARG A 154 -7.75 -9.26 4.04
C ARG A 154 -8.30 -7.85 4.27
N VAL A 155 -9.08 -7.73 5.34
CA VAL A 155 -9.54 -6.46 5.87
C VAL A 155 -9.33 -6.43 7.38
N SER A 156 -8.76 -5.34 7.88
CA SER A 156 -8.80 -4.96 9.28
C SER A 156 -9.75 -3.77 9.42
N PHE A 157 -10.82 -3.96 10.20
CA PHE A 157 -11.83 -2.94 10.41
C PHE A 157 -12.08 -2.78 11.91
N PRO A 158 -11.64 -1.68 12.55
CA PRO A 158 -11.67 -1.51 14.00
C PRO A 158 -13.01 -1.80 14.66
N PRO A 159 -14.18 -1.48 14.05
CA PRO A 159 -15.46 -1.83 14.64
C PRO A 159 -15.73 -3.33 14.79
N PHE A 160 -14.94 -4.19 14.13
CA PHE A 160 -15.09 -5.65 14.21
C PHE A 160 -14.14 -6.30 15.21
N LYS A 161 -13.14 -5.57 15.70
CA LYS A 161 -12.07 -6.09 16.56
C LYS A 161 -12.60 -6.83 17.79
N ASP A 162 -13.64 -6.31 18.41
CA ASP A 162 -14.18 -6.84 19.67
C ASP A 162 -15.47 -7.65 19.47
N LEU A 163 -15.87 -7.94 18.22
CA LEU A 163 -17.13 -8.67 17.97
C LEU A 163 -17.08 -10.15 18.38
N PHE A 164 -15.89 -10.77 18.37
CA PHE A 164 -15.73 -12.20 18.58
C PHE A 164 -14.61 -12.49 19.60
N ASN A 165 -14.63 -11.79 20.72
CA ASN A 165 -13.68 -12.03 21.80
C ASN A 165 -14.11 -13.28 22.58
N LYS A 166 -13.45 -14.43 22.34
CA LYS A 166 -13.62 -15.61 23.17
C LYS A 166 -13.15 -15.32 24.60
N PRO A 167 -14.04 -15.34 25.60
CA PRO A 167 -13.60 -15.22 26.99
C PRO A 167 -12.73 -16.42 27.33
N VAL A 168 -11.57 -16.17 27.90
CA VAL A 168 -10.70 -17.21 28.41
C VAL A 168 -11.35 -17.81 29.67
N GLY A 169 -11.80 -19.08 29.56
CA GLY A 169 -12.03 -19.91 30.74
C GLY A 169 -13.31 -19.67 31.56
N ASN A 170 -14.47 -19.57 30.93
CA ASN A 170 -15.72 -19.70 31.68
C ASN A 170 -16.18 -21.16 31.63
N GLU A 171 -15.95 -21.91 32.72
CA GLU A 171 -16.30 -23.32 32.84
C GLU A 171 -17.79 -23.63 32.59
N LYS A 172 -18.64 -22.60 32.52
CA LYS A 172 -20.09 -22.72 32.33
C LYS A 172 -20.52 -22.61 30.85
N ASP A 173 -19.64 -22.14 29.98
CA ASP A 173 -19.98 -21.87 28.57
C ASP A 173 -19.51 -23.01 27.67
N PHE A 174 -20.13 -24.19 27.84
CA PHE A 174 -19.92 -25.34 26.95
C PHE A 174 -21.20 -26.15 26.78
N LEU A 175 -21.29 -26.88 25.69
CA LEU A 175 -22.34 -27.87 25.45
C LEU A 175 -21.86 -29.24 25.92
N HIS A 176 -22.54 -29.77 26.95
CA HIS A 176 -22.15 -31.06 27.50
C HIS A 176 -22.35 -32.18 26.45
N PRO A 177 -21.45 -33.18 26.35
CA PRO A 177 -21.58 -34.29 25.38
C PRO A 177 -22.93 -35.04 25.46
N LEU A 178 -23.55 -35.13 26.63
CA LEU A 178 -24.87 -35.73 26.79
C LEU A 178 -26.06 -34.82 26.43
N SER A 179 -25.81 -33.60 25.96
CA SER A 179 -26.89 -32.68 25.54
C SER A 179 -27.77 -33.24 24.41
N HIS A 180 -27.24 -34.13 23.57
CA HIS A 180 -27.96 -34.77 22.49
C HIS A 180 -29.16 -35.64 23.01
N GLU A 181 -29.06 -36.25 24.17
CA GLU A 181 -30.13 -37.05 24.77
C GLU A 181 -31.37 -36.23 25.10
N LEU A 182 -31.20 -34.94 25.32
CA LEU A 182 -32.27 -33.97 25.57
C LEU A 182 -32.66 -33.16 24.35
N GLY A 183 -32.41 -33.67 23.14
CA GLY A 183 -32.68 -32.95 21.88
C GLY A 183 -31.88 -31.66 21.76
N PHE A 184 -30.66 -31.62 22.29
CA PHE A 184 -29.81 -30.43 22.33
C PHE A 184 -30.45 -29.19 22.99
N MET A 185 -31.30 -29.38 24.00
CA MET A 185 -31.97 -28.27 24.71
C MET A 185 -30.99 -27.20 25.20
N ASN A 186 -29.73 -27.59 25.49
CA ASN A 186 -28.66 -26.65 25.88
C ASN A 186 -28.22 -25.70 24.78
N LEU A 187 -28.61 -25.91 23.50
CA LEU A 187 -28.39 -24.91 22.43
C LEU A 187 -29.06 -23.56 22.73
N ARG A 188 -30.14 -23.57 23.49
CA ARG A 188 -30.78 -22.35 23.96
C ARG A 188 -29.78 -21.46 24.71
N ARG A 189 -28.94 -22.05 25.56
CA ARG A 189 -27.90 -21.30 26.33
C ARG A 189 -26.94 -20.59 25.40
N ALA A 190 -26.52 -21.26 24.30
CA ALA A 190 -25.60 -20.67 23.35
C ALA A 190 -26.22 -19.49 22.55
N PHE A 191 -27.50 -19.59 22.18
CA PHE A 191 -28.09 -18.66 21.22
C PHE A 191 -29.09 -17.66 21.83
N GLN A 192 -29.64 -17.92 22.98
CA GLN A 192 -30.61 -17.02 23.64
C GLN A 192 -30.09 -16.42 24.94
N ASP A 193 -29.41 -17.23 25.75
CA ASP A 193 -29.02 -16.83 27.09
C ASP A 193 -27.57 -16.29 27.18
N SER A 194 -26.71 -16.67 26.25
CA SER A 194 -25.32 -16.21 26.20
C SER A 194 -25.17 -14.88 25.47
N LYS A 195 -24.34 -14.00 26.04
CA LYS A 195 -23.89 -12.77 25.38
C LYS A 195 -22.68 -13.01 24.46
N VAL A 196 -22.10 -14.19 24.52
CA VAL A 196 -20.86 -14.58 23.83
C VAL A 196 -21.05 -15.93 23.14
N PRO A 197 -21.90 -16.02 22.11
CA PRO A 197 -22.21 -17.28 21.42
C PRO A 197 -20.97 -17.93 20.80
N GLU A 198 -19.92 -17.17 20.49
CA GLU A 198 -18.64 -17.67 19.98
C GLU A 198 -17.91 -18.58 20.97
N ALA A 199 -18.20 -18.50 22.28
CA ALA A 199 -17.66 -19.41 23.31
C ALA A 199 -18.03 -20.87 23.00
N PHE A 200 -19.16 -21.12 22.34
CA PHE A 200 -19.68 -22.45 22.00
C PHE A 200 -19.18 -22.99 20.67
N THR A 201 -18.27 -22.24 19.99
CA THR A 201 -17.66 -22.66 18.72
C THR A 201 -16.42 -23.53 18.99
N LYS A 202 -15.90 -24.19 17.94
CA LYS A 202 -14.65 -24.96 18.03
C LYS A 202 -13.49 -24.09 18.55
N SER A 203 -12.48 -24.71 19.18
CA SER A 203 -11.30 -24.00 19.72
C SER A 203 -10.50 -23.24 18.66
N SER A 204 -10.49 -23.77 17.42
CA SER A 204 -9.85 -23.16 16.25
C SER A 204 -10.79 -22.23 15.47
N PHE A 205 -11.85 -21.72 16.08
CA PHE A 205 -12.72 -20.74 15.42
C PHE A 205 -11.98 -19.41 15.30
N GLU A 206 -11.84 -18.97 14.08
CA GLU A 206 -11.34 -17.64 13.69
C GLU A 206 -12.37 -17.00 12.79
N PRO A 207 -12.84 -15.77 13.09
CA PRO A 207 -13.79 -15.08 12.24
C PRO A 207 -13.13 -14.66 10.94
N ASP A 208 -13.81 -14.86 9.81
CA ASP A 208 -13.42 -14.28 8.54
C ASP A 208 -13.97 -12.84 8.46
N TYR A 209 -13.14 -11.89 8.84
CA TYR A 209 -13.50 -10.47 8.83
C TYR A 209 -13.76 -9.92 7.43
N LEU A 210 -13.14 -10.47 6.37
CA LEU A 210 -13.42 -10.06 5.00
C LEU A 210 -14.85 -10.45 4.61
N THR A 211 -15.26 -11.68 4.91
CA THR A 211 -16.64 -12.12 4.67
C THR A 211 -17.65 -11.25 5.42
N LEU A 212 -17.37 -10.96 6.69
CA LEU A 212 -18.24 -10.08 7.48
C LEU A 212 -18.31 -8.67 6.91
N PHE A 213 -17.19 -8.10 6.52
CA PHE A 213 -17.11 -6.78 5.92
C PHE A 213 -17.93 -6.69 4.62
N LEU A 214 -17.77 -7.67 3.74
CA LEU A 214 -18.53 -7.77 2.49
C LEU A 214 -20.03 -7.98 2.75
N TYR A 215 -20.40 -8.74 3.77
CA TYR A 215 -21.78 -8.91 4.19
C TYR A 215 -22.38 -7.57 4.63
N GLU A 216 -21.72 -6.84 5.51
CA GLU A 216 -22.18 -5.53 5.99
C GLU A 216 -22.26 -4.49 4.85
N MET A 217 -21.35 -4.54 3.86
CA MET A 217 -21.45 -3.73 2.65
C MET A 217 -22.69 -4.08 1.84
N LYS A 218 -22.99 -5.37 1.64
CA LYS A 218 -24.21 -5.82 0.93
C LYS A 218 -25.49 -5.42 1.65
N GLN A 219 -25.45 -5.30 2.97
CA GLN A 219 -26.57 -4.77 3.78
C GLN A 219 -26.65 -3.24 3.77
N ASN A 220 -25.76 -2.53 3.06
CA ASN A 220 -25.61 -1.08 3.06
C ASN A 220 -25.27 -0.46 4.43
N ASN A 221 -24.79 -1.25 5.38
CA ASN A 221 -24.32 -0.77 6.69
C ASN A 221 -22.93 -0.15 6.59
N ILE A 222 -22.11 -0.62 5.64
CA ILE A 222 -20.80 -0.06 5.30
C ILE A 222 -20.86 0.56 3.91
N ARG A 223 -20.41 1.80 3.76
CA ARG A 223 -20.30 2.50 2.48
C ARG A 223 -18.90 3.08 2.33
N PHE A 224 -18.26 2.79 1.20
CA PHE A 224 -16.97 3.38 0.84
C PHE A 224 -17.08 4.90 0.71
N GLU A 225 -16.07 5.61 1.18
CA GLU A 225 -15.97 7.06 1.06
C GLU A 225 -14.76 7.49 0.25
N THR A 226 -13.53 7.13 0.69
CA THR A 226 -12.31 7.52 -0.01
C THR A 226 -11.12 6.64 0.40
N VAL A 227 -10.11 6.56 -0.47
CA VAL A 227 -8.78 6.06 -0.10
C VAL A 227 -8.00 7.19 0.58
N LYS A 228 -7.39 6.91 1.72
CA LYS A 228 -6.54 7.84 2.48
C LYS A 228 -5.08 7.69 2.16
N ASP A 229 -4.60 6.45 2.16
CA ASP A 229 -3.19 6.14 2.00
C ASP A 229 -3.00 4.77 1.34
N VAL A 230 -1.87 4.64 0.63
CA VAL A 230 -1.45 3.39 0.01
C VAL A 230 0.03 3.19 0.27
N LYS A 231 0.36 2.01 0.77
CA LYS A 231 1.72 1.54 0.99
C LYS A 231 1.92 0.22 0.26
N PHE A 232 3.09 0.00 -0.30
CA PHE A 232 3.44 -1.28 -0.89
C PHE A 232 4.55 -1.96 -0.08
N HIS A 233 4.41 -3.27 0.11
CA HIS A 233 5.36 -4.14 0.81
C HIS A 233 6.03 -5.05 -0.18
N PHE A 234 7.36 -5.09 -0.20
CA PHE A 234 8.15 -5.85 -1.16
C PHE A 234 9.02 -6.91 -0.47
N PHE A 235 8.92 -8.14 -0.98
CA PHE A 235 9.72 -9.32 -0.60
C PHE A 235 10.38 -9.97 -1.82
N GLN A 236 10.41 -9.30 -2.97
CA GLN A 236 10.92 -9.85 -4.23
C GLN A 236 12.44 -9.89 -4.31
N ILE A 237 13.13 -9.09 -3.50
CA ILE A 237 14.57 -9.06 -3.43
C ILE A 237 15.01 -10.03 -2.33
N GLU A 238 15.84 -11.01 -2.69
CA GLU A 238 16.29 -12.05 -1.79
C GLU A 238 17.05 -11.47 -0.58
N GLY A 239 16.65 -11.87 0.63
CA GLY A 239 17.23 -11.38 1.88
C GLY A 239 16.80 -9.98 2.28
N TRP A 240 15.78 -9.40 1.62
CA TRP A 240 15.32 -8.05 1.90
C TRP A 240 13.81 -7.91 1.93
N TYR A 241 13.37 -7.05 2.83
CA TYR A 241 12.03 -6.48 2.84
C TYR A 241 12.14 -4.96 2.76
N PHE A 242 11.25 -4.32 2.01
CA PHE A 242 11.14 -2.88 2.01
C PHE A 242 9.72 -2.41 1.75
N GLU A 243 9.44 -1.21 2.25
CA GLU A 243 8.17 -0.51 2.05
C GLU A 243 8.35 0.64 1.07
N VAL A 244 7.34 0.85 0.24
CA VAL A 244 7.28 1.96 -0.70
C VAL A 244 6.03 2.78 -0.43
N ASN A 245 6.21 4.04 -0.08
CA ASN A 245 5.13 5.00 0.20
C ASN A 245 5.13 6.11 -0.85
N GLN A 246 3.99 6.76 -1.00
CA GLN A 246 3.87 7.93 -1.85
C GLN A 246 4.17 9.21 -1.06
N PHE A 247 5.09 10.02 -1.55
CA PHE A 247 5.44 11.31 -0.98
C PHE A 247 5.04 12.43 -1.93
N ASN A 248 4.13 13.29 -1.49
CA ASN A 248 3.71 14.48 -2.23
C ASN A 248 4.32 15.72 -1.55
N ARG A 249 5.54 16.04 -1.94
CA ARG A 249 6.33 17.15 -1.38
C ARG A 249 7.14 17.86 -2.46
N PRO A 250 7.51 19.13 -2.27
CA PRO A 250 8.34 19.85 -3.23
C PRO A 250 9.75 19.26 -3.31
N GLY A 251 10.41 19.45 -4.47
CA GLY A 251 11.77 18.97 -4.72
C GLY A 251 11.82 17.66 -5.49
N PHE A 252 13.01 17.06 -5.55
CA PHE A 252 13.29 15.92 -6.42
C PHE A 252 13.02 14.56 -5.79
N ASN A 253 13.03 14.50 -4.46
CA ASN A 253 12.79 13.27 -3.70
C ASN A 253 11.29 13.18 -3.34
N THR A 254 10.47 12.91 -4.33
CA THR A 254 9.00 12.88 -4.27
C THR A 254 8.44 11.74 -5.13
N GLY A 255 7.17 11.37 -4.92
CA GLY A 255 6.51 10.23 -5.59
C GLY A 255 6.65 8.95 -4.77
N TRP A 256 6.72 7.79 -5.44
CA TRP A 256 6.88 6.49 -4.80
C TRP A 256 8.34 6.25 -4.43
N LEU A 257 8.64 6.18 -3.13
CA LEU A 257 10.00 6.03 -2.61
C LEU A 257 10.05 4.92 -1.55
N ILE A 258 11.21 4.29 -1.43
CA ILE A 258 11.52 3.33 -0.37
C ILE A 258 11.60 4.10 0.96
N SER A 259 10.61 3.89 1.82
CA SER A 259 10.46 4.55 3.12
C SER A 259 11.06 3.73 4.27
N ASN A 260 11.06 2.40 4.13
CA ASN A 260 11.60 1.47 5.12
C ASN A 260 12.36 0.35 4.42
N LEU A 261 13.41 -0.17 5.07
CA LEU A 261 14.26 -1.23 4.54
C LEU A 261 14.75 -2.12 5.68
N VAL A 262 14.57 -3.42 5.54
CA VAL A 262 14.98 -4.42 6.52
C VAL A 262 15.74 -5.54 5.81
N LYS A 263 16.91 -5.89 6.34
CA LYS A 263 17.63 -7.10 5.92
C LYS A 263 17.04 -8.30 6.64
N LEU A 264 16.61 -9.30 5.89
CA LEU A 264 15.92 -10.48 6.42
C LEU A 264 16.90 -11.59 6.79
N ASN A 265 16.69 -12.19 7.96
CA ASN A 265 17.23 -13.49 8.31
C ASN A 265 16.22 -14.60 7.96
N PRO A 266 16.61 -15.88 7.97
CA PRO A 266 15.67 -16.99 7.82
C PRO A 266 14.52 -16.90 8.86
N GLY A 267 13.27 -16.90 8.38
CA GLY A 267 12.08 -16.81 9.23
C GLY A 267 11.54 -15.38 9.45
N ASP A 268 12.31 -14.33 9.21
CA ASP A 268 11.85 -12.94 9.39
C ASP A 268 10.69 -12.60 8.44
N LYS A 269 10.71 -13.16 7.22
CA LYS A 269 9.65 -12.93 6.23
C LYS A 269 8.28 -13.32 6.77
N ASP A 270 8.15 -14.49 7.39
CA ASP A 270 6.88 -14.98 7.92
C ASP A 270 6.42 -14.12 9.10
N THR A 271 7.37 -13.66 9.92
CA THR A 271 7.09 -12.75 11.04
C THR A 271 6.57 -11.40 10.54
N ILE A 272 7.20 -10.82 9.51
CA ILE A 272 6.73 -9.55 8.93
C ILE A 272 5.38 -9.72 8.24
N LEU A 273 5.20 -10.80 7.46
CA LEU A 273 3.90 -11.10 6.86
C LEU A 273 2.81 -11.24 7.92
N LYS A 274 3.10 -11.98 8.99
CA LYS A 274 2.18 -12.10 10.11
C LYS A 274 1.85 -10.72 10.70
N TYR A 275 2.85 -9.88 10.94
CA TYR A 275 2.63 -8.52 11.45
C TYR A 275 1.75 -7.68 10.50
N ILE A 276 1.98 -7.73 9.18
CA ILE A 276 1.16 -7.02 8.20
C ILE A 276 -0.29 -7.51 8.22
N TYR A 277 -0.50 -8.83 8.39
CA TYR A 277 -1.83 -9.43 8.43
C TYR A 277 -2.53 -9.29 9.78
N ASP A 278 -1.79 -9.21 10.88
CA ASP A 278 -2.31 -9.17 12.25
C ASP A 278 -2.50 -7.73 12.78
N GLN A 279 -2.40 -6.70 11.93
CA GLN A 279 -2.74 -5.31 12.29
C GLN A 279 -4.25 -5.16 12.53
N GLN A 280 -4.82 -6.05 13.33
CA GLN A 280 -6.24 -6.07 13.71
C GLN A 280 -6.49 -5.28 14.98
#